data_68bb31dc1793dbc489d05214c80b6b23
#
_entry.id   68bb31dc1793dbc489d05214c80b6b23
#
_cell.length_a   1.000
_cell.length_b   1.000
_cell.length_c   1.000
_cell.angle_alpha   90.00
_cell.angle_beta   90.00
_cell.angle_gamma   90.00
#
_symmetry.space_group_name_H-M   'P 1'
#
loop_
_entity.id
_entity.type
_entity.pdbx_description
1 polymer ?
#
loop_
_entity_poly.entity_id
_entity_poly.type
_entity_poly.pdbx_seq_one_letter_code
_entity_poly.pdbx_strand_id
1 'polypeptide(L)'
;MTLTELKYIVAVAREKHFGHAADACYVSQPTLSVAIKKLEEELDVKLFERSAGEVTVTPLGEEIVRQAQSVLEQAAEIKEIAKRGKDPLGGPLKLGVIYTIGPYLLPDLVRQNIALTPQMPLMLQENFTVRLLEMLRTGEIDCAILAEP
;
A
#
# COMPACT_ATOMS: atom_id res chain seq x y z
N MET A 1 19.16 -4.23 3.04
CA MET A 1 17.71 -4.36 2.69
C MET A 1 17.32 -3.32 1.64
N THR A 2 16.66 -3.73 0.56
CA THR A 2 16.23 -2.89 -0.57
C THR A 2 14.75 -3.08 -0.89
N LEU A 3 14.11 -2.11 -1.57
CA LEU A 3 12.72 -2.27 -2.02
C LEU A 3 12.53 -3.47 -2.96
N THR A 4 13.55 -3.85 -3.72
CA THR A 4 13.52 -5.02 -4.59
C THR A 4 13.44 -6.32 -3.76
N GLU A 5 14.24 -6.44 -2.71
CA GLU A 5 14.19 -7.58 -1.79
C GLU A 5 12.82 -7.66 -1.07
N LEU A 6 12.25 -6.50 -0.66
CA LEU A 6 10.89 -6.47 -0.09
C LEU A 6 9.84 -6.95 -1.09
N LYS A 7 9.93 -6.57 -2.38
CA LYS A 7 9.03 -7.08 -3.42
C LYS A 7 9.13 -8.60 -3.55
N TYR A 8 10.33 -9.16 -3.47
CA TYR A 8 10.55 -10.59 -3.61
C TYR A 8 9.90 -11.39 -2.47
N ILE A 9 10.07 -10.94 -1.20
CA ILE A 9 9.45 -11.65 -0.08
C ILE A 9 7.91 -11.55 -0.12
N VAL A 10 7.35 -10.42 -0.52
CA VAL A 10 5.89 -10.26 -0.73
C VAL A 10 5.40 -11.18 -1.84
N ALA A 11 6.12 -11.28 -2.96
CA ALA A 11 5.77 -12.16 -4.06
C ALA A 11 5.80 -13.64 -3.64
N VAL A 12 6.84 -14.10 -2.92
CA VAL A 12 6.94 -15.49 -2.43
C VAL A 12 5.83 -15.81 -1.43
N ALA A 13 5.51 -14.88 -0.54
CA ALA A 13 4.42 -15.07 0.43
C ALA A 13 3.05 -15.23 -0.26
N ARG A 14 2.82 -14.49 -1.35
CA ARG A 14 1.59 -14.56 -2.15
C ARG A 14 1.51 -15.83 -2.99
N GLU A 15 2.55 -16.13 -3.75
CA GLU A 15 2.57 -17.25 -4.70
C GLU A 15 2.82 -18.60 -4.02
N LYS A 16 3.34 -18.61 -2.81
CA LYS A 16 3.77 -19.83 -2.06
C LYS A 16 4.67 -20.77 -2.87
N HIS A 17 5.34 -20.22 -3.88
CA HIS A 17 6.20 -20.93 -4.81
C HIS A 17 7.28 -20.01 -5.37
N PHE A 18 8.56 -20.36 -5.19
CA PHE A 18 9.69 -19.52 -5.60
C PHE A 18 9.75 -19.28 -7.12
N GLY A 19 9.42 -20.30 -7.93
CA GLY A 19 9.39 -20.16 -9.40
C GLY A 19 8.32 -19.17 -9.84
N HIS A 20 7.08 -19.32 -9.40
CA HIS A 20 5.98 -18.42 -9.75
C HIS A 20 6.25 -16.99 -9.24
N ALA A 21 6.83 -16.85 -8.05
CA ALA A 21 7.24 -15.54 -7.54
C ALA A 21 8.33 -14.88 -8.39
N ALA A 22 9.29 -15.67 -8.88
CA ALA A 22 10.33 -15.18 -9.77
C ALA A 22 9.75 -14.70 -11.11
N ASP A 23 8.83 -15.48 -11.70
CA ASP A 23 8.12 -15.10 -12.93
C ASP A 23 7.32 -13.81 -12.72
N ALA A 24 6.58 -13.69 -11.60
CA ALA A 24 5.83 -12.50 -11.24
C ALA A 24 6.72 -11.26 -11.01
N CYS A 25 7.98 -11.45 -10.63
CA CYS A 25 8.97 -10.40 -10.45
C CYS A 25 9.85 -10.16 -11.68
N TYR A 26 9.65 -10.90 -12.77
CA TYR A 26 10.46 -10.82 -14.01
C TYR A 26 11.94 -11.10 -13.79
N VAL A 27 12.28 -12.06 -12.94
CA VAL A 27 13.64 -12.48 -12.63
C VAL A 27 13.80 -13.99 -12.66
N SER A 28 15.04 -14.49 -12.67
CA SER A 28 15.29 -15.91 -12.53
C SER A 28 15.06 -16.38 -11.09
N GLN A 29 14.59 -17.61 -10.90
CA GLN A 29 14.40 -18.20 -9.57
C GLN A 29 15.70 -18.19 -8.72
N PRO A 30 16.89 -18.50 -9.26
CA PRO A 30 18.14 -18.36 -8.50
C PRO A 30 18.38 -16.94 -8.00
N THR A 31 18.14 -15.92 -8.83
CA THR A 31 18.29 -14.50 -8.46
C THR A 31 17.39 -14.14 -7.28
N LEU A 32 16.12 -14.51 -7.35
CA LEU A 32 15.16 -14.26 -6.28
C LEU A 32 15.54 -15.01 -5.01
N SER A 33 15.92 -16.29 -5.11
CA SER A 33 16.31 -17.11 -3.96
C SER A 33 17.54 -16.60 -3.24
N VAL A 34 18.56 -16.13 -3.98
CA VAL A 34 19.78 -15.55 -3.41
C VAL A 34 19.46 -14.23 -2.70
N ALA A 35 18.64 -13.38 -3.28
CA ALA A 35 18.23 -12.11 -2.68
C ALA A 35 17.46 -12.31 -1.37
N ILE A 36 16.53 -13.27 -1.33
CA ILE A 36 15.78 -13.59 -0.12
C ILE A 36 16.70 -14.18 0.96
N LYS A 37 17.60 -15.10 0.59
CA LYS A 37 18.55 -15.67 1.54
C LYS A 37 19.43 -14.58 2.17
N LYS A 38 19.94 -13.64 1.35
CA LYS A 38 20.72 -12.50 1.83
C LYS A 38 19.93 -11.62 2.80
N LEU A 39 18.64 -11.37 2.51
CA LEU A 39 17.76 -10.61 3.40
C LEU A 39 17.51 -11.35 4.72
N GLU A 40 17.28 -12.66 4.69
CA GLU A 40 17.16 -13.50 5.89
C GLU A 40 18.44 -13.45 6.74
N GLU A 41 19.62 -13.50 6.10
CA GLU A 41 20.91 -13.37 6.77
C GLU A 41 21.13 -11.98 7.38
N GLU A 42 20.75 -10.92 6.65
CA GLU A 42 20.84 -9.52 7.13
C GLU A 42 19.94 -9.27 8.36
N LEU A 43 18.75 -9.86 8.37
CA LEU A 43 17.77 -9.71 9.46
C LEU A 43 17.97 -10.73 10.59
N ASP A 44 18.84 -11.73 10.38
CA ASP A 44 19.05 -12.88 11.27
C ASP A 44 17.74 -13.63 11.61
N VAL A 45 16.88 -13.84 10.59
CA VAL A 45 15.59 -14.53 10.73
C VAL A 45 15.32 -15.45 9.54
N LYS A 46 14.45 -16.45 9.76
CA LYS A 46 13.87 -17.26 8.70
C LYS A 46 12.48 -16.72 8.35
N LEU A 47 12.30 -16.30 7.10
CA LEU A 47 11.01 -15.83 6.58
C LEU A 47 10.19 -16.98 6.00
N PHE A 48 10.86 -17.95 5.38
CA PHE A 48 10.22 -19.06 4.67
C PHE A 48 10.81 -20.40 5.07
N GLU A 49 9.93 -21.39 5.21
CA GLU A 49 10.27 -22.79 5.36
C GLU A 49 9.90 -23.54 4.07
N ARG A 50 10.76 -24.50 3.69
CA ARG A 50 10.53 -25.37 2.53
C ARG A 50 10.28 -26.77 3.05
N SER A 51 9.08 -27.30 2.84
CA SER A 51 8.70 -28.64 3.21
C SER A 51 8.01 -29.33 2.03
N ALA A 52 8.53 -30.48 1.61
CA ALA A 52 7.93 -31.36 0.60
C ALA A 52 7.47 -30.64 -0.70
N GLY A 53 8.16 -29.57 -1.13
CA GLY A 53 7.83 -28.82 -2.33
C GLY A 53 6.89 -27.61 -2.10
N GLU A 54 6.36 -27.45 -0.90
CA GLU A 54 5.59 -26.26 -0.51
C GLU A 54 6.45 -25.24 0.23
N VAL A 55 6.10 -23.98 0.05
CA VAL A 55 6.70 -22.84 0.74
C VAL A 55 5.72 -22.32 1.77
N THR A 56 6.11 -22.38 3.04
CA THR A 56 5.33 -21.84 4.15
C THR A 56 6.02 -20.59 4.70
N VAL A 57 5.24 -19.57 5.01
CA VAL A 57 5.74 -18.35 5.67
C VAL A 57 5.81 -18.64 7.17
N THR A 58 6.92 -18.28 7.82
CA THR A 58 7.02 -18.39 9.29
C THR A 58 6.13 -17.35 9.98
N PRO A 59 5.72 -17.53 11.24
CA PRO A 59 4.94 -16.53 11.96
C PRO A 59 5.60 -15.14 11.98
N LEU A 60 6.91 -15.07 12.22
CA LEU A 60 7.67 -13.83 12.14
C LEU A 60 7.78 -13.31 10.69
N GLY A 61 7.90 -14.24 9.73
CA GLY A 61 7.87 -13.92 8.29
C GLY A 61 6.58 -13.23 7.88
N GLU A 62 5.42 -13.64 8.39
CA GLU A 62 4.14 -13.00 8.10
C GLU A 62 4.09 -11.54 8.58
N GLU A 63 4.65 -11.26 9.76
CA GLU A 63 4.74 -9.89 10.28
C GLU A 63 5.67 -9.03 9.41
N ILE A 64 6.84 -9.57 9.04
CA ILE A 64 7.81 -8.86 8.19
C ILE A 64 7.24 -8.63 6.79
N VAL A 65 6.54 -9.61 6.20
CA VAL A 65 5.90 -9.47 4.89
C VAL A 65 4.80 -8.40 4.90
N ARG A 66 3.98 -8.34 5.96
CA ARG A 66 2.97 -7.25 6.11
C ARG A 66 3.63 -5.89 6.18
N GLN A 67 4.71 -5.77 6.96
CA GLN A 67 5.45 -4.51 7.06
C GLN A 67 6.13 -4.15 5.73
N ALA A 68 6.69 -5.13 5.02
CA ALA A 68 7.26 -4.95 3.69
C ALA A 68 6.22 -4.45 2.68
N GLN A 69 5.02 -4.99 2.70
CA GLN A 69 3.91 -4.55 1.87
C GLN A 69 3.57 -3.07 2.13
N SER A 70 3.46 -2.67 3.40
CA SER A 70 3.21 -1.28 3.79
C SER A 70 4.31 -0.32 3.29
N VAL A 71 5.58 -0.71 3.41
CA VAL A 71 6.71 0.08 2.90
C VAL A 71 6.64 0.24 1.38
N LEU A 72 6.27 -0.81 0.65
CA LEU A 72 6.14 -0.76 -0.81
C LEU A 72 4.99 0.17 -1.24
N GLU A 73 3.88 0.16 -0.52
CA GLU A 73 2.74 1.06 -0.75
C GLU A 73 3.13 2.52 -0.51
N GLN A 74 3.82 2.81 0.60
CA GLN A 74 4.34 4.15 0.89
C GLN A 74 5.37 4.61 -0.14
N ALA A 75 6.23 3.72 -0.61
CA ALA A 75 7.19 4.04 -1.68
C ALA A 75 6.49 4.32 -3.03
N ALA A 76 5.37 3.65 -3.31
CA ALA A 76 4.54 3.93 -4.48
C ALA A 76 3.86 5.31 -4.39
N GLU A 77 3.42 5.71 -3.19
CA GLU A 77 2.82 7.03 -2.93
C GLU A 77 3.76 8.19 -3.30
N ILE A 78 5.07 8.03 -3.10
CA ILE A 78 6.06 9.04 -3.51
C ILE A 78 5.93 9.37 -5.00
N LYS A 79 5.71 8.35 -5.85
CA LYS A 79 5.53 8.55 -7.29
C LYS A 79 4.23 9.27 -7.62
N GLU A 80 3.17 8.98 -6.88
CA GLU A 80 1.88 9.66 -7.06
C GLU A 80 1.95 11.12 -6.61
N ILE A 81 2.64 11.41 -5.51
CA ILE A 81 2.92 12.79 -5.07
C ILE A 81 3.68 13.56 -6.16
N ALA A 82 4.71 12.94 -6.75
CA ALA A 82 5.49 13.56 -7.82
C ALA A 82 4.66 13.83 -9.10
N LYS A 83 3.70 12.96 -9.42
CA LYS A 83 2.77 13.19 -10.54
C LYS A 83 1.81 14.33 -10.24
N ARG A 84 1.24 14.40 -9.04
CA ARG A 84 0.36 15.48 -8.59
C ARG A 84 1.04 16.85 -8.62
N GLY A 85 2.34 16.89 -8.34
CA GLY A 85 3.13 18.14 -8.46
C GLY A 85 3.24 18.68 -9.89
N LYS A 86 2.95 17.84 -10.91
CA LYS A 86 2.94 18.24 -12.32
C LYS A 86 1.54 18.62 -12.82
N ASP A 87 0.50 18.04 -12.23
CA ASP A 87 -0.90 18.33 -12.52
C ASP A 87 -1.69 18.32 -11.20
N PRO A 88 -2.02 19.49 -10.66
CA PRO A 88 -2.72 19.62 -9.37
C PRO A 88 -4.10 18.93 -9.35
N LEU A 89 -4.71 18.70 -10.51
CA LEU A 89 -6.00 18.02 -10.66
C LEU A 89 -5.85 16.57 -11.15
N GLY A 90 -4.62 16.08 -11.29
CA GLY A 90 -4.31 14.72 -11.70
C GLY A 90 -4.08 13.80 -10.51
N GLY A 91 -4.66 12.59 -10.58
CA GLY A 91 -4.50 11.56 -9.56
C GLY A 91 -5.56 11.56 -8.46
N PRO A 92 -5.64 10.50 -7.65
CA PRO A 92 -6.67 10.34 -6.64
C PRO A 92 -6.53 11.37 -5.51
N LEU A 93 -7.67 11.90 -5.05
CA LEU A 93 -7.77 12.72 -3.84
C LEU A 93 -8.38 11.87 -2.71
N LYS A 94 -7.63 11.67 -1.64
CA LYS A 94 -8.08 10.93 -0.44
C LYS A 94 -8.80 11.90 0.50
N LEU A 95 -10.13 11.80 0.53
CA LEU A 95 -11.00 12.68 1.30
C LEU A 95 -11.64 11.94 2.48
N GLY A 96 -11.37 12.43 3.69
CA GLY A 96 -12.06 12.02 4.90
C GLY A 96 -13.32 12.86 5.15
N VAL A 97 -14.41 12.24 5.58
CA VAL A 97 -15.65 12.94 5.92
C VAL A 97 -16.22 12.36 7.21
N ILE A 98 -16.78 13.20 8.09
CA ILE A 98 -17.44 12.70 9.29
C ILE A 98 -18.79 12.06 8.91
N TYR A 99 -19.16 10.99 9.63
CA TYR A 99 -20.38 10.19 9.38
C TYR A 99 -21.68 11.02 9.32
N THR A 100 -21.74 12.12 10.05
CA THR A 100 -22.95 12.94 10.13
C THR A 100 -23.20 13.80 8.90
N ILE A 101 -22.16 14.13 8.14
CA ILE A 101 -22.24 14.97 6.92
C ILE A 101 -22.16 14.13 5.66
N GLY A 102 -21.42 13.01 5.69
CA GLY A 102 -21.16 12.15 4.54
C GLY A 102 -22.40 11.84 3.72
N PRO A 103 -23.48 11.26 4.28
CA PRO A 103 -24.67 10.87 3.52
C PRO A 103 -25.37 12.01 2.77
N TYR A 104 -25.22 13.23 3.24
CA TYR A 104 -25.88 14.41 2.62
C TYR A 104 -24.97 15.10 1.59
N LEU A 105 -23.68 15.14 1.84
CA LEU A 105 -22.71 15.88 1.01
C LEU A 105 -22.11 15.04 -0.12
N LEU A 106 -21.75 13.79 0.18
CA LEU A 106 -20.99 12.96 -0.74
C LEU A 106 -21.67 12.69 -2.09
N PRO A 107 -22.98 12.45 -2.19
CA PRO A 107 -23.62 12.18 -3.48
C PRO A 107 -23.46 13.33 -4.48
N ASP A 108 -23.63 14.57 -4.03
CA ASP A 108 -23.47 15.75 -4.89
C ASP A 108 -22.03 16.07 -5.17
N LEU A 109 -21.16 15.95 -4.17
CA LEU A 109 -19.71 16.15 -4.32
C LEU A 109 -19.13 15.19 -5.35
N VAL A 110 -19.44 13.90 -5.26
CA VAL A 110 -18.95 12.88 -6.21
C VAL A 110 -19.46 13.17 -7.62
N ARG A 111 -20.74 13.52 -7.77
CA ARG A 111 -21.32 13.86 -9.08
C ARG A 111 -20.60 15.05 -9.73
N GLN A 112 -20.35 16.11 -8.94
CA GLN A 112 -19.65 17.30 -9.43
C GLN A 112 -18.19 17.01 -9.73
N ASN A 113 -17.51 16.21 -8.88
CA ASN A 113 -16.12 15.84 -9.12
C ASN A 113 -15.94 15.05 -10.43
N ILE A 114 -16.82 14.08 -10.71
CA ILE A 114 -16.78 13.32 -11.97
C ILE A 114 -16.96 14.24 -13.18
N ALA A 115 -17.84 15.25 -13.08
CA ALA A 115 -18.10 16.16 -14.17
C ALA A 115 -16.98 17.19 -14.40
N LEU A 116 -16.38 17.72 -13.33
CA LEU A 116 -15.42 18.83 -13.40
C LEU A 116 -13.95 18.37 -13.42
N THR A 117 -13.65 17.29 -12.73
CA THR A 117 -12.27 16.79 -12.55
C THR A 117 -12.19 15.27 -12.73
N PRO A 118 -12.50 14.72 -13.92
CA PRO A 118 -12.54 13.29 -14.16
C PRO A 118 -11.18 12.60 -13.96
N GLN A 119 -10.08 13.36 -14.00
CA GLN A 119 -8.72 12.85 -13.78
C GLN A 119 -8.34 12.79 -12.28
N MET A 120 -9.22 13.26 -11.38
CA MET A 120 -9.02 13.26 -9.93
C MET A 120 -10.11 12.44 -9.23
N PRO A 121 -10.04 11.10 -9.26
CA PRO A 121 -11.01 10.25 -8.57
C PRO A 121 -10.94 10.48 -7.06
N LEU A 122 -12.11 10.58 -6.40
CA LEU A 122 -12.19 10.69 -4.94
C LEU A 122 -12.07 9.31 -4.29
N MET A 123 -11.13 9.18 -3.37
CA MET A 123 -11.03 8.06 -2.44
C MET A 123 -11.63 8.49 -1.10
N LEU A 124 -12.86 8.04 -0.84
CA LEU A 124 -13.66 8.52 0.28
C LEU A 124 -13.49 7.62 1.50
N GLN A 125 -13.32 8.24 2.67
CA GLN A 125 -13.32 7.56 3.96
C GLN A 125 -14.23 8.30 4.94
N GLU A 126 -15.17 7.58 5.55
CA GLU A 126 -16.01 8.10 6.62
C GLU A 126 -15.46 7.65 7.96
N ASN A 127 -15.30 8.59 8.91
CA ASN A 127 -14.81 8.27 10.25
C ASN A 127 -15.22 9.36 11.26
N PHE A 128 -14.85 9.16 12.53
CA PHE A 128 -14.98 10.17 13.57
C PHE A 128 -13.90 11.25 13.44
N THR A 129 -14.20 12.47 13.91
CA THR A 129 -13.31 13.63 13.83
C THR A 129 -11.90 13.32 14.33
N VAL A 130 -11.76 12.69 15.49
CA VAL A 130 -10.46 12.36 16.10
C VAL A 130 -9.62 11.48 15.17
N ARG A 131 -10.24 10.45 14.58
CA ARG A 131 -9.54 9.55 13.66
C ARG A 131 -9.16 10.24 12.36
N LEU A 132 -10.04 11.06 11.80
CA LEU A 132 -9.73 11.83 10.58
C LEU A 132 -8.58 12.82 10.78
N LEU A 133 -8.49 13.46 11.95
CA LEU A 133 -7.37 14.35 12.29
C LEU A 133 -6.05 13.58 12.40
N GLU A 134 -6.08 12.37 12.96
CA GLU A 134 -4.91 11.50 12.98
C GLU A 134 -4.47 11.09 11.57
N MET A 135 -5.42 10.69 10.72
CA MET A 135 -5.18 10.30 9.34
C MET A 135 -4.61 11.46 8.49
N LEU A 136 -5.05 12.70 8.74
CA LEU A 136 -4.43 13.90 8.14
C LEU A 136 -2.98 14.08 8.59
N ARG A 137 -2.71 13.87 9.90
CA ARG A 137 -1.36 14.02 10.45
C ARG A 137 -0.40 12.96 9.91
N THR A 138 -0.89 11.76 9.68
CA THR A 138 -0.08 10.63 9.15
C THR A 138 -0.01 10.59 7.62
N GLY A 139 -0.78 11.44 6.92
CA GLY A 139 -0.85 11.44 5.45
C GLY A 139 -1.67 10.28 4.87
N GLU A 140 -2.48 9.61 5.67
CA GLU A 140 -3.42 8.58 5.19
C GLU A 140 -4.52 9.18 4.32
N ILE A 141 -4.92 10.43 4.60
CA ILE A 141 -5.84 11.23 3.78
C ILE A 141 -5.22 12.60 3.47
N ASP A 142 -5.62 13.19 2.34
CA ASP A 142 -5.12 14.48 1.86
C ASP A 142 -5.88 15.67 2.46
N CYS A 143 -7.19 15.49 2.69
CA CYS A 143 -8.06 16.50 3.31
C CYS A 143 -9.22 15.85 4.05
N ALA A 144 -9.88 16.62 4.92
CA ALA A 144 -11.04 16.16 5.66
C ALA A 144 -12.13 17.24 5.74
N ILE A 145 -13.39 16.80 5.69
CA ILE A 145 -14.56 17.61 5.98
C ILE A 145 -15.04 17.26 7.39
N LEU A 146 -14.94 18.24 8.28
CA LEU A 146 -15.23 18.11 9.69
C LEU A 146 -16.30 19.12 10.09
N ALA A 147 -17.01 18.87 11.19
CA ALA A 147 -17.80 19.89 11.85
C ALA A 147 -16.90 20.59 12.88
N GLU A 148 -16.99 21.92 12.92
CA GLU A 148 -16.39 22.72 13.99
C GLU A 148 -17.31 22.59 15.23
N PRO A 149 -16.73 22.35 16.46
CA PRO A 149 -17.53 22.26 17.68
C PRO A 149 -18.18 23.58 18.09
#